data_8e3dc5c82e7437204fb0743af42534e4
#
_entry.id   8e3dc5c82e7437204fb0743af42534e4
#
_cell.length_a   1.000
_cell.length_b   1.000
_cell.length_c   1.000
_cell.angle_alpha   90.00
_cell.angle_beta   90.00
_cell.angle_gamma   90.00
#
_symmetry.space_group_name_H-M   'P 1'
#
loop_
_entity.id
_entity.type
_entity.pdbx_description
1 polymer ?
#
loop_
_entity_poly.entity_id
_entity_poly.type
_entity_poly.pdbx_seq_one_letter_code
_entity_poly.pdbx_strand_id
1 'polypeptide(L)'
;MKDLKGKNVIITGAGKGIGKAIAIRFAEEGANVALNYYKQPKKAEDAQEMMLREQTSLQIENYGVKHLLIEADISKEDHVVNMFSKTVDNFGGVDILINNASVDTDGASSHQIEISEFDRIIAVNLRGTYICCREAIKHFLDTSHGGVIINNSSIHEVIPKPYYAAYSASKGGMENLTRTLALEYAHMGIRINSIAPGTTATPINPWASSPDEKAKVEQHIPMRRTGTPEEMAGVVAFLASSEASYITGQTLFVDGGLTLYADFRQPWC
;
A
#
# COMPACT_ATOMS: atom_id res chain seq x y z
N MET A 1 15.59 -11.02 -0.98
CA MET A 1 14.56 -11.94 -0.42
C MET A 1 14.48 -13.20 -1.23
N LYS A 2 14.17 -14.33 -0.60
CA LYS A 2 14.04 -15.60 -1.35
C LYS A 2 12.78 -15.62 -2.20
N ASP A 3 12.92 -16.19 -3.41
CA ASP A 3 11.80 -16.52 -4.31
C ASP A 3 10.99 -15.34 -4.86
N LEU A 4 11.53 -14.13 -4.85
CA LEU A 4 10.90 -12.98 -5.52
C LEU A 4 11.38 -12.83 -6.98
N LYS A 5 12.54 -13.37 -7.32
CA LYS A 5 13.08 -13.30 -8.68
C LYS A 5 12.15 -13.97 -9.69
N GLY A 6 11.81 -13.23 -10.74
CA GLY A 6 10.92 -13.69 -11.81
C GLY A 6 9.43 -13.67 -11.47
N LYS A 7 9.03 -13.28 -10.24
CA LYS A 7 7.64 -13.09 -9.85
C LYS A 7 7.03 -11.88 -10.54
N ASN A 8 5.76 -11.95 -10.86
CA ASN A 8 4.98 -10.89 -11.47
C ASN A 8 4.15 -10.18 -10.40
N VAL A 9 4.41 -8.90 -10.19
CA VAL A 9 3.85 -8.11 -9.09
C VAL A 9 3.03 -6.95 -9.62
N ILE A 10 1.78 -6.81 -9.17
CA ILE A 10 0.98 -5.59 -9.36
C ILE A 10 1.12 -4.73 -8.09
N ILE A 11 1.45 -3.45 -8.26
CA ILE A 11 1.53 -2.48 -7.16
C ILE A 11 0.60 -1.31 -7.48
N THR A 12 -0.43 -1.11 -6.67
CA THR A 12 -1.34 0.03 -6.85
C THR A 12 -0.77 1.30 -6.22
N GLY A 13 -0.94 2.43 -6.88
CA GLY A 13 -0.40 3.72 -6.42
C GLY A 13 1.13 3.76 -6.39
N ALA A 14 1.80 3.15 -7.38
CA ALA A 14 3.25 2.97 -7.41
C ALA A 14 4.06 4.21 -7.84
N GLY A 15 3.41 5.34 -8.14
CA GLY A 15 4.08 6.51 -8.73
C GLY A 15 4.93 7.33 -7.76
N LYS A 16 4.69 7.27 -6.45
CA LYS A 16 5.38 8.07 -5.41
C LYS A 16 5.37 7.38 -4.05
N GLY A 17 6.15 7.94 -3.11
CA GLY A 17 6.15 7.54 -1.69
C GLY A 17 6.42 6.04 -1.48
N ILE A 18 5.63 5.41 -0.62
CA ILE A 18 5.78 4.00 -0.26
C ILE A 18 5.64 3.10 -1.49
N GLY A 19 4.66 3.35 -2.36
CA GLY A 19 4.43 2.53 -3.56
C GLY A 19 5.63 2.54 -4.51
N LYS A 20 6.28 3.71 -4.71
CA LYS A 20 7.52 3.81 -5.47
C LYS A 20 8.65 2.98 -4.84
N ALA A 21 8.85 3.11 -3.53
CA ALA A 21 9.90 2.36 -2.83
C ALA A 21 9.67 0.84 -2.90
N ILE A 22 8.41 0.40 -2.78
CA ILE A 22 8.04 -1.01 -2.97
C ILE A 22 8.40 -1.45 -4.40
N ALA A 23 8.03 -0.67 -5.42
CA ALA A 23 8.29 -1.01 -6.81
C ALA A 23 9.79 -1.16 -7.10
N ILE A 24 10.62 -0.24 -6.62
CA ILE A 24 12.07 -0.31 -6.75
C ILE A 24 12.60 -1.54 -6.01
N ARG A 25 12.17 -1.78 -4.78
CA ARG A 25 12.62 -2.93 -4.00
C ARG A 25 12.29 -4.27 -4.69
N PHE A 26 11.10 -4.43 -5.24
CA PHE A 26 10.75 -5.66 -5.97
C PHE A 26 11.57 -5.83 -7.25
N ALA A 27 11.87 -4.75 -7.97
CA ALA A 27 12.77 -4.78 -9.11
C ALA A 27 14.21 -5.18 -8.71
N GLU A 28 14.74 -4.68 -7.59
CA GLU A 28 16.03 -5.09 -7.01
C GLU A 28 16.07 -6.58 -6.67
N GLU A 29 14.97 -7.14 -6.22
CA GLU A 29 14.83 -8.57 -5.95
C GLU A 29 14.63 -9.42 -7.24
N GLY A 30 14.57 -8.76 -8.41
CA GLY A 30 14.44 -9.41 -9.71
C GLY A 30 13.01 -9.77 -10.12
N ALA A 31 12.01 -9.16 -9.49
CA ALA A 31 10.59 -9.34 -9.86
C ALA A 31 10.21 -8.43 -11.03
N ASN A 32 9.27 -8.87 -11.87
CA ASN A 32 8.61 -8.04 -12.87
C ASN A 32 7.53 -7.17 -12.19
N VAL A 33 7.43 -5.89 -12.55
CA VAL A 33 6.60 -4.93 -11.81
C VAL A 33 5.60 -4.22 -12.70
N ALA A 34 4.32 -4.43 -12.47
CA ALA A 34 3.23 -3.63 -13.03
C ALA A 34 2.89 -2.48 -12.07
N LEU A 35 3.19 -1.25 -12.50
CA LEU A 35 3.04 -0.02 -11.75
C LEU A 35 1.70 0.62 -12.09
N ASN A 36 0.72 0.49 -11.19
CA ASN A 36 -0.52 1.22 -11.35
C ASN A 36 -0.39 2.65 -10.85
N TYR A 37 -1.01 3.54 -11.58
CA TYR A 37 -1.20 4.93 -11.23
C TYR A 37 -2.59 5.43 -11.67
N TYR A 38 -3.02 6.56 -11.09
CA TYR A 38 -4.23 7.24 -11.50
C TYR A 38 -3.96 8.72 -11.75
N LYS A 39 -4.39 9.23 -12.92
CA LYS A 39 -4.34 10.67 -13.23
C LYS A 39 -5.58 11.35 -12.71
N GLN A 40 -5.42 12.33 -11.85
CA GLN A 40 -6.53 13.20 -11.46
C GLN A 40 -6.77 14.25 -12.57
N PRO A 41 -8.01 14.36 -13.10
CA PRO A 41 -8.26 15.14 -14.34
C PRO A 41 -8.08 16.66 -14.28
N LYS A 42 -7.73 17.27 -13.14
CA LYS A 42 -7.88 18.73 -12.95
C LYS A 42 -6.81 19.49 -12.14
N LYS A 43 -5.61 18.96 -11.88
CA LYS A 43 -4.61 19.69 -11.09
C LYS A 43 -3.29 19.86 -11.83
N ALA A 44 -2.65 21.04 -11.68
CA ALA A 44 -1.28 21.31 -12.15
C ALA A 44 -0.22 20.33 -11.58
N GLU A 45 -0.57 19.54 -10.57
CA GLU A 45 0.20 18.44 -10.00
C GLU A 45 0.46 17.29 -11.00
N ASP A 46 -0.31 17.20 -12.09
CA ASP A 46 -0.18 16.13 -13.08
C ASP A 46 1.21 16.05 -13.72
N ALA A 47 1.89 17.19 -13.94
CA ALA A 47 3.22 17.21 -14.55
C ALA A 47 4.29 16.64 -13.59
N GLN A 48 4.22 16.98 -12.30
CA GLN A 48 5.16 16.49 -11.29
C GLN A 48 4.94 14.99 -11.00
N GLU A 49 3.69 14.55 -10.93
CA GLU A 49 3.35 13.12 -10.77
C GLU A 49 3.77 12.31 -12.01
N MET A 50 3.64 12.88 -13.21
CA MET A 50 4.11 12.25 -14.43
C MET A 50 5.64 12.07 -14.43
N MET A 51 6.38 13.12 -14.06
CA MET A 51 7.84 13.05 -13.91
C MET A 51 8.27 11.99 -12.89
N LEU A 52 7.60 11.92 -11.73
CA LEU A 52 7.92 10.93 -10.69
C LEU A 52 7.70 9.49 -11.16
N ARG A 53 6.66 9.26 -11.96
CA ARG A 53 6.36 7.93 -12.54
C ARG A 53 7.39 7.53 -13.59
N GLU A 54 7.74 8.44 -14.48
CA GLU A 54 8.78 8.21 -15.48
C GLU A 54 10.14 7.93 -14.82
N GLN A 55 10.50 8.70 -13.78
CA GLN A 55 11.70 8.46 -13.00
C GLN A 55 11.68 7.09 -12.32
N THR A 56 10.53 6.64 -11.80
CA THR A 56 10.38 5.31 -11.21
C THR A 56 10.58 4.23 -12.26
N SER A 57 9.98 4.39 -13.44
CA SER A 57 10.13 3.47 -14.57
C SER A 57 11.58 3.35 -14.99
N LEU A 58 12.28 4.48 -15.18
CA LEU A 58 13.70 4.53 -15.55
C LEU A 58 14.60 3.89 -14.48
N GLN A 59 14.28 4.04 -13.20
CA GLN A 59 15.02 3.38 -12.13
C GLN A 59 14.86 1.86 -12.19
N ILE A 60 13.66 1.36 -12.49
CA ILE A 60 13.37 -0.08 -12.60
C ILE A 60 14.07 -0.70 -13.81
N GLU A 61 14.19 0.03 -14.92
CA GLU A 61 14.93 -0.42 -16.12
C GLU A 61 16.36 -0.84 -15.80
N ASN A 62 17.03 -0.18 -14.85
CA ASN A 62 18.41 -0.50 -14.47
C ASN A 62 18.56 -1.89 -13.84
N TYR A 63 17.48 -2.51 -13.35
CA TYR A 63 17.50 -3.85 -12.78
C TYR A 63 17.25 -4.96 -13.80
N GLY A 64 16.96 -4.61 -15.08
CA GLY A 64 16.79 -5.57 -16.17
C GLY A 64 15.55 -6.45 -16.05
N VAL A 65 14.56 -6.05 -15.28
CA VAL A 65 13.28 -6.73 -15.11
C VAL A 65 12.22 -6.15 -16.05
N LYS A 66 11.18 -6.94 -16.37
CA LYS A 66 10.02 -6.40 -17.09
C LYS A 66 9.26 -5.42 -16.19
N HIS A 67 8.83 -4.32 -16.75
CA HIS A 67 7.93 -3.40 -16.04
C HIS A 67 6.88 -2.84 -17.00
N LEU A 68 5.75 -2.41 -16.42
CA LEU A 68 4.60 -1.90 -17.16
C LEU A 68 3.94 -0.79 -16.36
N LEU A 69 3.70 0.36 -16.99
CA LEU A 69 2.90 1.45 -16.42
C LEU A 69 1.43 1.28 -16.82
N ILE A 70 0.53 1.23 -15.84
CA ILE A 70 -0.90 1.03 -16.09
C ILE A 70 -1.70 2.13 -15.40
N GLU A 71 -2.38 2.93 -16.21
CA GLU A 71 -3.38 3.88 -15.71
C GLU A 71 -4.67 3.14 -15.36
N ALA A 72 -5.07 3.18 -14.08
CA ALA A 72 -6.34 2.65 -13.62
C ALA A 72 -6.80 3.33 -12.32
N ASP A 73 -8.06 3.71 -12.26
CA ASP A 73 -8.77 4.08 -11.04
C ASP A 73 -9.24 2.82 -10.34
N ILE A 74 -8.63 2.47 -9.21
CA ILE A 74 -8.98 1.24 -8.49
C ILE A 74 -10.39 1.24 -7.91
N SER A 75 -11.04 2.39 -7.80
CA SER A 75 -12.45 2.48 -7.41
C SER A 75 -13.40 2.01 -8.51
N LYS A 76 -12.92 1.76 -9.74
CA LYS A 76 -13.67 1.31 -10.90
C LYS A 76 -13.32 -0.12 -11.23
N GLU A 77 -14.33 -1.00 -11.19
CA GLU A 77 -14.12 -2.43 -11.40
C GLU A 77 -13.55 -2.76 -12.79
N ASP A 78 -14.07 -2.14 -13.83
CA ASP A 78 -13.62 -2.31 -15.20
C ASP A 78 -12.15 -1.88 -15.40
N HIS A 79 -11.71 -0.82 -14.71
CA HIS A 79 -10.32 -0.40 -14.72
C HIS A 79 -9.39 -1.43 -14.05
N VAL A 80 -9.84 -2.03 -12.93
CA VAL A 80 -9.08 -3.07 -12.24
C VAL A 80 -9.00 -4.34 -13.09
N VAL A 81 -10.11 -4.81 -13.65
CA VAL A 81 -10.14 -5.97 -14.56
C VAL A 81 -9.16 -5.76 -15.72
N ASN A 82 -9.19 -4.58 -16.36
CA ASN A 82 -8.28 -4.26 -17.45
C ASN A 82 -6.81 -4.20 -16.99
N MET A 83 -6.52 -3.73 -15.78
CA MET A 83 -5.17 -3.72 -15.19
C MET A 83 -4.62 -5.15 -15.04
N PHE A 84 -5.42 -6.08 -14.54
CA PHE A 84 -5.04 -7.49 -14.43
C PHE A 84 -4.84 -8.12 -15.80
N SER A 85 -5.78 -7.93 -16.75
CA SER A 85 -5.64 -8.44 -18.12
C SER A 85 -4.34 -7.98 -18.77
N LYS A 86 -4.04 -6.67 -18.74
CA LYS A 86 -2.81 -6.11 -19.28
C LYS A 86 -1.56 -6.72 -18.63
N THR A 87 -1.59 -6.97 -17.32
CA THR A 87 -0.46 -7.58 -16.63
C THR A 87 -0.27 -9.03 -17.07
N VAL A 88 -1.35 -9.79 -17.16
CA VAL A 88 -1.33 -11.19 -17.63
C VAL A 88 -0.81 -11.26 -19.08
N ASP A 89 -1.30 -10.41 -19.97
CA ASP A 89 -0.89 -10.38 -21.38
C ASP A 89 0.61 -10.08 -21.55
N ASN A 90 1.18 -9.23 -20.69
CA ASN A 90 2.58 -8.83 -20.81
C ASN A 90 3.55 -9.71 -20.03
N PHE A 91 3.15 -10.23 -18.87
CA PHE A 91 4.02 -10.99 -17.98
C PHE A 91 3.73 -12.49 -17.96
N GLY A 92 2.55 -12.90 -18.44
CA GLY A 92 2.10 -14.29 -18.43
C GLY A 92 1.35 -14.71 -17.17
N GLY A 93 1.13 -13.79 -16.22
CA GLY A 93 0.39 -14.06 -14.98
C GLY A 93 0.65 -13.02 -13.90
N VAL A 94 0.04 -13.20 -12.74
CA VAL A 94 0.25 -12.41 -11.53
C VAL A 94 0.52 -13.36 -10.36
N ASP A 95 1.59 -13.12 -9.61
CA ASP A 95 1.95 -13.90 -8.41
C ASP A 95 1.66 -13.11 -7.12
N ILE A 96 1.79 -11.79 -7.18
CA ILE A 96 1.74 -10.93 -6.00
C ILE A 96 0.92 -9.67 -6.32
N LEU A 97 0.02 -9.31 -5.41
CA LEU A 97 -0.68 -8.03 -5.43
C LEU A 97 -0.29 -7.19 -4.21
N ILE A 98 0.11 -5.95 -4.44
CA ILE A 98 0.34 -4.96 -3.38
C ILE A 98 -0.71 -3.85 -3.52
N ASN A 99 -1.66 -3.83 -2.61
CA ASN A 99 -2.65 -2.77 -2.48
C ASN A 99 -2.05 -1.61 -1.68
N ASN A 100 -1.52 -0.61 -2.38
CA ASN A 100 -0.91 0.56 -1.76
C ASN A 100 -1.64 1.87 -2.11
N ALA A 101 -2.40 1.92 -3.19
CA ALA A 101 -3.15 3.13 -3.55
C ALA A 101 -4.13 3.53 -2.44
N SER A 102 -4.08 4.79 -2.05
CA SER A 102 -4.92 5.35 -1.00
C SER A 102 -5.10 6.85 -1.21
N VAL A 103 -6.22 7.36 -0.76
CA VAL A 103 -6.49 8.79 -0.67
C VAL A 103 -6.71 9.16 0.80
N ASP A 104 -6.33 10.38 1.13
CA ASP A 104 -6.50 10.95 2.47
C ASP A 104 -7.62 12.00 2.45
N THR A 105 -7.90 12.57 3.61
CA THR A 105 -8.85 13.66 3.82
C THR A 105 -8.10 14.95 4.16
N ASP A 106 -8.68 16.08 3.82
CA ASP A 106 -8.16 17.41 4.23
C ASP A 106 -8.34 17.72 5.73
N GLY A 107 -9.00 16.82 6.47
CA GLY A 107 -9.18 16.90 7.90
C GLY A 107 -10.24 17.92 8.31
N ALA A 108 -11.49 17.50 8.37
CA ALA A 108 -12.61 18.32 8.87
C ALA A 108 -13.33 17.61 10.03
N SER A 109 -14.01 18.39 10.88
CA SER A 109 -14.89 17.81 11.90
C SER A 109 -15.89 16.85 11.27
N SER A 110 -16.08 15.67 11.87
CA SER A 110 -16.86 14.58 11.27
C SER A 110 -18.28 14.96 10.83
N HIS A 111 -18.93 15.92 11.53
CA HIS A 111 -20.25 16.42 11.18
C HIS A 111 -20.25 17.42 10.00
N GLN A 112 -19.07 17.85 9.53
CA GLN A 112 -18.88 18.79 8.43
C GLN A 112 -18.31 18.13 7.17
N ILE A 113 -17.95 16.84 7.25
CA ILE A 113 -17.47 16.10 6.09
C ILE A 113 -18.64 15.85 5.14
N GLU A 114 -18.52 16.32 3.91
CA GLU A 114 -19.47 16.02 2.86
C GLU A 114 -19.55 14.51 2.61
N ILE A 115 -20.76 13.97 2.43
CA ILE A 115 -20.96 12.53 2.18
C ILE A 115 -20.21 12.08 0.94
N SER A 116 -20.13 12.90 -0.10
CA SER A 116 -19.34 12.60 -1.32
C SER A 116 -17.85 12.40 -1.06
N GLU A 117 -17.27 13.12 -0.10
CA GLU A 117 -15.87 12.94 0.31
C GLU A 117 -15.70 11.66 1.14
N PHE A 118 -16.62 11.37 2.05
CA PHE A 118 -16.65 10.09 2.76
C PHE A 118 -16.71 8.92 1.76
N ASP A 119 -17.66 8.99 0.81
CA ASP A 119 -17.84 7.95 -0.22
C ASP A 119 -16.60 7.80 -1.10
N ARG A 120 -15.93 8.89 -1.48
CA ARG A 120 -14.68 8.88 -2.25
C ARG A 120 -13.57 8.11 -1.53
N ILE A 121 -13.39 8.38 -0.25
CA ILE A 121 -12.35 7.73 0.57
C ILE A 121 -12.67 6.23 0.70
N ILE A 122 -13.89 5.86 1.02
CA ILE A 122 -14.31 4.45 1.12
C ILE A 122 -14.20 3.75 -0.25
N ALA A 123 -14.60 4.41 -1.33
CA ALA A 123 -14.55 3.85 -2.67
C ALA A 123 -13.12 3.51 -3.11
N VAL A 124 -12.14 4.35 -2.79
CA VAL A 124 -10.75 4.09 -3.15
C VAL A 124 -10.10 3.15 -2.14
N ASN A 125 -10.09 3.52 -0.84
CA ASN A 125 -9.25 2.84 0.14
C ASN A 125 -9.76 1.44 0.52
N LEU A 126 -11.06 1.25 0.63
CA LEU A 126 -11.64 -0.03 1.06
C LEU A 126 -12.25 -0.82 -0.11
N ARG A 127 -13.20 -0.23 -0.84
CA ARG A 127 -13.85 -0.92 -1.95
C ARG A 127 -12.87 -1.21 -3.09
N GLY A 128 -11.99 -0.26 -3.42
CA GLY A 128 -10.95 -0.44 -4.45
C GLY A 128 -9.97 -1.56 -4.08
N THR A 129 -9.51 -1.58 -2.82
CA THR A 129 -8.69 -2.69 -2.28
C THR A 129 -9.42 -4.03 -2.41
N TYR A 130 -10.71 -4.09 -2.05
CA TYR A 130 -11.51 -5.31 -2.21
C TYR A 130 -11.61 -5.76 -3.66
N ILE A 131 -11.86 -4.84 -4.61
CA ILE A 131 -11.93 -5.17 -6.04
C ILE A 131 -10.60 -5.77 -6.52
N CYS A 132 -9.47 -5.15 -6.16
CA CYS A 132 -8.14 -5.66 -6.51
C CYS A 132 -7.88 -7.05 -5.88
N CYS A 133 -8.20 -7.25 -4.59
CA CYS A 133 -8.10 -8.56 -3.93
C CYS A 133 -8.94 -9.62 -4.66
N ARG A 134 -10.18 -9.29 -5.00
CA ARG A 134 -11.08 -10.21 -5.71
C ARG A 134 -10.51 -10.65 -7.05
N GLU A 135 -9.99 -9.73 -7.86
CA GLU A 135 -9.41 -10.07 -9.17
C GLU A 135 -8.11 -10.87 -9.03
N ALA A 136 -7.27 -10.55 -8.02
CA ALA A 136 -6.09 -11.36 -7.73
C ALA A 136 -6.47 -12.79 -7.32
N ILE A 137 -7.43 -12.94 -6.40
CA ILE A 137 -7.89 -14.25 -5.93
C ILE A 137 -8.47 -15.06 -7.09
N LYS A 138 -9.32 -14.49 -7.94
CA LYS A 138 -9.82 -15.17 -9.14
C LYS A 138 -8.66 -15.70 -9.99
N HIS A 139 -7.68 -14.84 -10.29
CA HIS A 139 -6.52 -15.24 -11.09
C HIS A 139 -5.72 -16.38 -10.43
N PHE A 140 -5.48 -16.31 -9.11
CA PHE A 140 -4.75 -17.34 -8.36
C PHE A 140 -5.49 -18.68 -8.35
N LEU A 141 -6.82 -18.66 -8.24
CA LEU A 141 -7.65 -19.86 -8.31
C LEU A 141 -7.68 -20.47 -9.71
N ASP A 142 -7.83 -19.65 -10.75
CA ASP A 142 -7.87 -20.10 -12.14
C ASP A 142 -6.53 -20.75 -12.56
N THR A 143 -5.42 -20.24 -12.05
CA THR A 143 -4.07 -20.78 -12.35
C THR A 143 -3.63 -21.90 -11.39
N SER A 144 -4.33 -22.10 -10.28
CA SER A 144 -4.00 -23.10 -9.22
C SER A 144 -2.58 -22.99 -8.65
N HIS A 145 -1.94 -21.82 -8.75
CA HIS A 145 -0.56 -21.60 -8.26
C HIS A 145 -0.49 -20.94 -6.88
N GLY A 146 -1.67 -20.60 -6.30
CA GLY A 146 -1.70 -19.75 -5.11
C GLY A 146 -1.23 -18.33 -5.40
N GLY A 147 -0.93 -17.55 -4.36
CA GLY A 147 -0.46 -16.17 -4.52
C GLY A 147 -0.32 -15.42 -3.21
N VAL A 148 0.16 -14.18 -3.31
CA VAL A 148 0.33 -13.33 -2.14
C VAL A 148 -0.35 -11.97 -2.35
N ILE A 149 -1.09 -11.53 -1.35
CA ILE A 149 -1.68 -10.18 -1.30
C ILE A 149 -1.15 -9.46 -0.07
N ILE A 150 -0.63 -8.25 -0.25
CA ILE A 150 -0.22 -7.38 0.86
C ILE A 150 -1.01 -6.07 0.77
N ASN A 151 -1.72 -5.75 1.83
CA ASN A 151 -2.48 -4.51 1.96
C ASN A 151 -1.66 -3.46 2.74
N ASN A 152 -1.45 -2.29 2.17
CA ASN A 152 -0.84 -1.17 2.85
C ASN A 152 -1.92 -0.37 3.60
N SER A 153 -2.10 -0.73 4.86
CA SER A 153 -3.08 -0.11 5.77
C SER A 153 -2.50 1.16 6.44
N SER A 154 -2.66 1.29 7.73
CA SER A 154 -2.16 2.39 8.57
C SER A 154 -2.31 2.01 10.04
N ILE A 155 -1.52 2.62 10.93
CA ILE A 155 -1.78 2.59 12.39
C ILE A 155 -3.19 3.05 12.73
N HIS A 156 -3.84 3.83 11.85
CA HIS A 156 -5.21 4.33 12.03
C HIS A 156 -6.28 3.24 11.82
N GLU A 157 -5.91 2.01 11.54
CA GLU A 157 -6.81 0.86 11.66
C GLU A 157 -7.15 0.52 13.13
N VAL A 158 -6.25 0.83 14.08
CA VAL A 158 -6.42 0.58 15.51
C VAL A 158 -6.37 1.85 16.36
N ILE A 159 -5.60 2.87 15.96
CA ILE A 159 -5.53 4.16 16.67
C ILE A 159 -6.31 5.21 15.87
N PRO A 160 -7.49 5.62 16.34
CA PRO A 160 -8.28 6.64 15.66
C PRO A 160 -7.57 7.99 15.67
N LYS A 161 -7.82 8.80 14.64
CA LYS A 161 -7.32 10.17 14.53
C LYS A 161 -8.49 11.12 14.40
N PRO A 162 -8.60 12.15 15.25
CA PRO A 162 -9.62 13.19 15.11
C PRO A 162 -9.59 13.79 13.70
N TYR A 163 -10.72 14.13 13.14
CA TYR A 163 -10.92 14.69 11.81
C TYR A 163 -10.69 13.72 10.62
N TYR A 164 -10.44 12.44 10.88
CA TYR A 164 -10.11 11.41 9.88
C TYR A 164 -11.13 10.26 9.87
N ALA A 165 -12.42 10.53 10.13
CA ALA A 165 -13.44 9.50 10.30
C ALA A 165 -13.51 8.52 9.11
N ALA A 166 -13.61 9.02 7.87
CA ALA A 166 -13.68 8.18 6.67
C ALA A 166 -12.39 7.37 6.45
N TYR A 167 -11.24 8.01 6.65
CA TYR A 167 -9.94 7.34 6.51
C TYR A 167 -9.77 6.22 7.53
N SER A 168 -9.96 6.51 8.82
CA SER A 168 -9.85 5.50 9.88
C SER A 168 -10.84 4.36 9.70
N ALA A 169 -12.09 4.66 9.31
CA ALA A 169 -13.08 3.63 8.97
C ALA A 169 -12.62 2.76 7.80
N SER A 170 -12.03 3.36 6.75
CA SER A 170 -11.53 2.62 5.60
C SER A 170 -10.37 1.68 5.98
N LYS A 171 -9.46 2.13 6.88
CA LYS A 171 -8.29 1.34 7.30
C LYS A 171 -8.67 0.24 8.29
N GLY A 172 -9.59 0.50 9.24
CA GLY A 172 -10.16 -0.54 10.09
C GLY A 172 -10.94 -1.60 9.30
N GLY A 173 -11.68 -1.17 8.26
CA GLY A 173 -12.33 -2.08 7.31
C GLY A 173 -11.31 -2.93 6.54
N MET A 174 -10.18 -2.36 6.13
CA MET A 174 -9.11 -3.06 5.42
C MET A 174 -8.44 -4.14 6.30
N GLU A 175 -8.23 -3.86 7.59
CA GLU A 175 -7.73 -4.84 8.54
C GLU A 175 -8.64 -6.07 8.60
N ASN A 176 -9.95 -5.85 8.83
CA ASN A 176 -10.90 -6.96 8.91
C ASN A 176 -11.08 -7.68 7.56
N LEU A 177 -11.03 -6.96 6.45
CA LEU A 177 -11.01 -7.55 5.11
C LEU A 177 -9.79 -8.47 4.92
N THR A 178 -8.61 -8.04 5.35
CA THR A 178 -7.38 -8.85 5.30
C THR A 178 -7.55 -10.18 6.04
N ARG A 179 -8.07 -10.13 7.28
CA ARG A 179 -8.31 -11.32 8.10
C ARG A 179 -9.34 -12.26 7.48
N THR A 180 -10.46 -11.70 6.99
CA THR A 180 -11.54 -12.47 6.38
C THR A 180 -11.06 -13.23 5.16
N LEU A 181 -10.41 -12.54 4.22
CA LEU A 181 -9.93 -13.17 2.99
C LEU A 181 -8.78 -14.16 3.28
N ALA A 182 -7.90 -13.85 4.24
CA ALA A 182 -6.86 -14.79 4.65
C ALA A 182 -7.44 -16.10 5.18
N LEU A 183 -8.45 -16.02 6.05
CA LEU A 183 -9.13 -17.19 6.60
C LEU A 183 -9.83 -18.01 5.50
N GLU A 184 -10.45 -17.32 4.54
CA GLU A 184 -11.21 -17.97 3.48
C GLU A 184 -10.31 -18.71 2.48
N TYR A 185 -9.13 -18.14 2.11
CA TYR A 185 -8.31 -18.64 1.01
C TYR A 185 -6.97 -19.29 1.40
N ALA A 186 -6.62 -19.34 2.69
CA ALA A 186 -5.33 -19.90 3.14
C ALA A 186 -5.12 -21.35 2.67
N HIS A 187 -6.17 -22.19 2.73
CA HIS A 187 -6.11 -23.59 2.31
C HIS A 187 -5.92 -23.81 0.80
N MET A 188 -6.07 -22.73 0.01
CA MET A 188 -5.82 -22.70 -1.45
C MET A 188 -4.43 -22.15 -1.78
N GLY A 189 -3.53 -22.00 -0.79
CA GLY A 189 -2.18 -21.51 -0.99
C GLY A 189 -2.10 -19.99 -1.21
N ILE A 190 -3.14 -19.22 -0.84
CA ILE A 190 -3.17 -17.77 -0.95
C ILE A 190 -2.90 -17.17 0.43
N ARG A 191 -1.82 -16.38 0.54
CA ARG A 191 -1.50 -15.64 1.77
C ARG A 191 -1.92 -14.18 1.62
N ILE A 192 -2.58 -13.66 2.62
CA ILE A 192 -3.06 -12.26 2.62
C ILE A 192 -2.67 -11.63 3.94
N ASN A 193 -1.83 -10.60 3.90
CA ASN A 193 -1.36 -9.88 5.07
C ASN A 193 -1.44 -8.37 4.85
N SER A 194 -1.18 -7.63 5.90
CA SER A 194 -1.17 -6.17 5.89
C SER A 194 0.10 -5.64 6.54
N ILE A 195 0.53 -4.45 6.13
CA ILE A 195 1.40 -3.60 6.93
C ILE A 195 0.59 -2.40 7.42
N ALA A 196 0.91 -1.92 8.61
CA ALA A 196 0.35 -0.70 9.18
C ALA A 196 1.48 0.31 9.42
N PRO A 197 1.81 1.15 8.42
CA PRO A 197 2.80 2.18 8.58
C PRO A 197 2.39 3.20 9.65
N GLY A 198 3.35 3.62 10.47
CA GLY A 198 3.26 4.82 11.26
C GLY A 198 3.59 6.06 10.43
N THR A 199 4.09 7.08 11.09
CA THR A 199 4.49 8.32 10.43
C THR A 199 5.71 8.07 9.53
N THR A 200 5.47 8.12 8.22
CA THR A 200 6.49 7.87 7.19
C THR A 200 6.75 9.15 6.40
N ALA A 201 8.02 9.48 6.18
CA ALA A 201 8.44 10.66 5.43
C ALA A 201 8.18 10.44 3.92
N THR A 202 7.04 10.93 3.43
CA THR A 202 6.64 10.83 2.03
C THR A 202 6.25 12.20 1.47
N PRO A 203 6.25 12.40 0.14
CA PRO A 203 5.84 13.67 -0.47
C PRO A 203 4.41 14.11 -0.17
N ILE A 204 3.55 13.22 0.33
CA ILE A 204 2.18 13.56 0.73
C ILE A 204 2.13 14.29 2.08
N ASN A 205 3.20 14.26 2.84
CA ASN A 205 3.30 14.84 4.19
C ASN A 205 4.04 16.18 4.15
N PRO A 206 3.36 17.35 4.15
CA PRO A 206 4.00 18.67 4.07
C PRO A 206 5.01 18.93 5.20
N TRP A 207 4.73 18.41 6.42
CA TRP A 207 5.63 18.54 7.57
C TRP A 207 7.01 17.88 7.35
N ALA A 208 7.12 16.90 6.44
CA ALA A 208 8.39 16.20 6.17
C ALA A 208 9.47 17.13 5.56
N SER A 209 9.07 18.23 4.93
CA SER A 209 9.97 19.23 4.36
C SER A 209 10.34 20.38 5.31
N SER A 210 9.72 20.46 6.50
CA SER A 210 9.99 21.47 7.50
C SER A 210 10.72 20.83 8.72
N PRO A 211 11.99 21.19 9.01
CA PRO A 211 12.73 20.61 10.12
C PRO A 211 12.00 20.76 11.47
N ASP A 212 11.40 21.92 11.73
CA ASP A 212 10.70 22.20 13.00
C ASP A 212 9.42 21.36 13.13
N GLU A 213 8.64 21.28 12.07
CA GLU A 213 7.42 20.46 12.06
C GLU A 213 7.77 18.96 12.16
N LYS A 214 8.82 18.53 11.48
CA LYS A 214 9.34 17.17 11.57
C LYS A 214 9.75 16.83 12.99
N ALA A 215 10.51 17.72 13.68
CA ALA A 215 10.91 17.51 15.06
C ALA A 215 9.72 17.39 16.02
N LYS A 216 8.66 18.19 15.81
CA LYS A 216 7.42 18.07 16.59
C LYS A 216 6.77 16.71 16.42
N VAL A 217 6.75 16.17 15.20
CA VAL A 217 6.21 14.84 14.93
C VAL A 217 7.08 13.75 15.56
N GLU A 218 8.39 13.83 15.39
CA GLU A 218 9.36 12.82 15.85
C GLU A 218 9.42 12.67 17.37
N GLN A 219 9.13 13.71 18.14
CA GLN A 219 9.07 13.63 19.60
C GLN A 219 8.00 12.66 20.13
N HIS A 220 6.94 12.39 19.35
CA HIS A 220 5.89 11.45 19.72
C HIS A 220 6.21 10.00 19.36
N ILE A 221 7.21 9.77 18.53
CA ILE A 221 7.61 8.43 18.09
C ILE A 221 8.68 7.88 19.06
N PRO A 222 8.50 6.68 19.65
CA PRO A 222 9.50 6.09 20.55
C PRO A 222 10.91 5.99 19.95
N MET A 223 11.03 5.64 18.66
CA MET A 223 12.32 5.60 17.96
C MET A 223 12.90 6.99 17.62
N ARG A 224 12.19 8.08 17.94
CA ARG A 224 12.64 9.48 17.77
C ARG A 224 12.93 9.89 16.34
N ARG A 225 12.39 9.18 15.39
CA ARG A 225 12.47 9.50 13.98
C ARG A 225 11.24 8.98 13.25
N THR A 226 10.95 9.57 12.12
CA THR A 226 9.97 9.03 11.17
C THR A 226 10.54 7.82 10.43
N GLY A 227 9.65 6.94 9.94
CA GLY A 227 10.03 5.87 9.03
C GLY A 227 10.33 6.39 7.63
N THR A 228 11.02 5.59 6.83
CA THR A 228 11.26 5.86 5.41
C THR A 228 10.40 4.94 4.53
N PRO A 229 10.10 5.32 3.29
CA PRO A 229 9.42 4.45 2.34
C PRO A 229 10.15 3.10 2.13
N GLU A 230 11.48 3.10 2.17
CA GLU A 230 12.32 1.92 1.97
C GLU A 230 12.18 0.92 3.13
N GLU A 231 12.00 1.40 4.37
CA GLU A 231 11.71 0.54 5.52
C GLU A 231 10.36 -0.18 5.35
N MET A 232 9.34 0.51 4.85
CA MET A 232 8.05 -0.11 4.51
C MET A 232 8.22 -1.14 3.40
N ALA A 233 8.96 -0.80 2.34
CA ALA A 233 9.22 -1.70 1.21
C ALA A 233 9.96 -2.97 1.64
N GLY A 234 10.88 -2.87 2.60
CA GLY A 234 11.57 -4.04 3.18
C GLY A 234 10.62 -5.04 3.82
N VAL A 235 9.67 -4.55 4.62
CA VAL A 235 8.66 -5.39 5.28
C VAL A 235 7.69 -6.00 4.27
N VAL A 236 7.26 -5.23 3.26
CA VAL A 236 6.39 -5.74 2.19
C VAL A 236 7.08 -6.85 1.41
N ALA A 237 8.36 -6.69 1.04
CA ALA A 237 9.13 -7.71 0.34
C ALA A 237 9.30 -8.98 1.19
N PHE A 238 9.54 -8.85 2.50
CA PHE A 238 9.57 -9.98 3.43
C PHE A 238 8.24 -10.73 3.45
N LEU A 239 7.12 -10.04 3.67
CA LEU A 239 5.79 -10.66 3.71
C LEU A 239 5.41 -11.33 2.38
N ALA A 240 5.90 -10.81 1.26
CA ALA A 240 5.66 -11.38 -0.07
C ALA A 240 6.52 -12.62 -0.35
N SER A 241 7.67 -12.76 0.31
CA SER A 241 8.63 -13.85 0.07
C SER A 241 8.23 -15.18 0.73
N SER A 242 8.94 -16.26 0.38
CA SER A 242 8.78 -17.57 1.03
C SER A 242 9.26 -17.60 2.48
N GLU A 243 10.05 -16.60 2.91
CA GLU A 243 10.47 -16.45 4.31
C GLU A 243 9.27 -16.19 5.24
N ALA A 244 8.16 -15.68 4.69
CA ALA A 244 6.88 -15.46 5.39
C ALA A 244 5.83 -16.55 5.07
N SER A 245 6.24 -17.75 4.65
CA SER A 245 5.33 -18.81 4.15
C SER A 245 4.29 -19.27 5.16
N TYR A 246 4.51 -19.08 6.46
CA TYR A 246 3.57 -19.44 7.53
C TYR A 246 2.85 -18.22 8.15
N ILE A 247 2.91 -17.05 7.48
CA ILE A 247 2.27 -15.81 7.91
C ILE A 247 1.11 -15.51 6.98
N THR A 248 -0.12 -15.50 7.51
CA THR A 248 -1.34 -15.05 6.83
C THR A 248 -2.33 -14.45 7.82
N GLY A 249 -3.14 -13.49 7.38
CA GLY A 249 -4.13 -12.79 8.22
C GLY A 249 -3.52 -11.81 9.23
N GLN A 250 -2.23 -11.47 9.10
CA GLN A 250 -1.54 -10.61 10.07
C GLN A 250 -1.36 -9.19 9.53
N THR A 251 -1.41 -8.23 10.46
CA THR A 251 -0.94 -6.86 10.22
C THR A 251 0.38 -6.64 10.97
N LEU A 252 1.42 -6.26 10.25
CA LEU A 252 2.69 -5.84 10.86
C LEU A 252 2.69 -4.32 11.01
N PHE A 253 2.75 -3.84 12.25
CA PHE A 253 2.93 -2.42 12.54
C PHE A 253 4.38 -2.02 12.29
N VAL A 254 4.56 -1.03 11.40
CA VAL A 254 5.89 -0.53 10.99
C VAL A 254 5.91 0.96 11.33
N ASP A 255 5.99 1.28 12.60
CA ASP A 255 5.59 2.58 13.15
C ASP A 255 6.58 3.20 14.14
N GLY A 256 7.75 2.58 14.34
CA GLY A 256 8.74 3.05 15.31
C GLY A 256 8.27 3.00 16.77
N GLY A 257 7.25 2.15 17.05
CA GLY A 257 6.64 2.01 18.37
C GLY A 257 5.50 2.99 18.65
N LEU A 258 5.02 3.71 17.64
CA LEU A 258 3.99 4.76 17.84
C LEU A 258 2.65 4.20 18.36
N THR A 259 2.30 2.97 18.02
CA THR A 259 1.10 2.29 18.55
C THR A 259 1.27 1.74 19.96
N LEU A 260 2.50 1.61 20.46
CA LEU A 260 2.75 1.33 21.86
C LEU A 260 2.41 2.58 22.67
N TYR A 261 1.88 2.41 23.87
CA TYR A 261 1.45 3.55 24.68
C TYR A 261 2.66 4.45 25.05
N ALA A 262 2.95 5.41 24.19
CA ALA A 262 4.20 6.20 24.23
C ALA A 262 4.39 7.04 25.50
N ASP A 263 3.29 7.34 26.23
CA ASP A 263 3.35 8.07 27.50
C ASP A 263 4.11 7.30 28.59
N PHE A 264 4.13 5.98 28.54
CA PHE A 264 4.93 5.16 29.45
C PHE A 264 6.44 5.17 29.17
N ARG A 265 6.88 5.82 28.09
CA ARG A 265 8.31 6.02 27.83
C ARG A 265 8.99 6.81 28.94
N GLN A 266 8.27 7.72 29.60
CA GLN A 266 8.66 8.37 30.84
C GLN A 266 7.62 8.03 31.90
N PRO A 267 7.85 6.98 32.71
CA PRO A 267 6.86 6.55 33.69
C PRO A 267 6.47 7.68 34.62
N TRP A 268 5.20 7.89 34.77
CA TRP A 268 4.60 8.94 35.62
C TRP A 268 3.74 8.37 36.75
N CYS A 269 3.67 7.03 36.83
CA CYS A 269 2.98 6.26 37.87
C CYS A 269 3.92 5.20 38.48
#